data_fab51b84a5f6d55c5eed06b6df1b3e68
#
_entry.id   fab51b84a5f6d55c5eed06b6df1b3e68
#
_cell.length_a   1.000
_cell.length_b   1.000
_cell.length_c   1.000
_cell.angle_alpha   90.00
_cell.angle_beta   90.00
_cell.angle_gamma   90.00
#
_symmetry.space_group_name_H-M   'P 1'
#
loop_
_entity.id
_entity.type
_entity.pdbx_description
1 polymer ?
#
loop_
_entity_poly.entity_id
_entity_poly.type
_entity_poly.pdbx_seq_one_letter_code
_entity_poly.pdbx_strand_id
1 'polypeptide(L)'
;EYLRYSRNKKGSINFADISRGQYGPREGLDRCLRVLKEQGVRSTFFVPGAVAEQYPDKVAQIVADGHEIGYHGYRHESEIGYPIEKEIENMDKSEKILEKIYGKKIVGHRGCNNIIQPYTMDLIRSRGYKYSSVMKDRDWAYIYPAKEGEAPLVELPTEHTLDDTTYFYFTYSQIINKSNYTSEYV
;
A
#
# COMPACT_ATOMS: atom_id res chain seq x y z
N GLU A 1 2.11 4.65 9.76
CA GLU A 1 1.16 5.73 9.54
C GLU A 1 0.56 6.24 10.85
N TYR A 2 0.06 5.35 11.72
CA TYR A 2 -0.49 5.75 13.03
C TYR A 2 0.48 6.48 13.94
N LEU A 3 1.78 6.22 13.87
CA LEU A 3 2.79 6.98 14.60
C LEU A 3 2.86 8.45 14.17
N ARG A 4 2.51 8.74 12.92
CA ARG A 4 2.48 10.11 12.38
C ARG A 4 1.26 10.88 12.89
N TYR A 5 0.10 10.24 12.95
CA TYR A 5 -1.14 10.84 13.43
C TYR A 5 -1.27 10.87 14.96
N SER A 6 -0.57 9.98 15.67
CA SER A 6 -0.61 9.89 17.11
C SER A 6 0.21 10.97 17.84
N ARG A 7 0.95 11.79 17.11
CA ARG A 7 1.71 12.89 17.68
C ARG A 7 0.88 14.17 17.67
N ASN A 8 0.64 14.75 18.84
CA ASN A 8 0.06 16.09 18.90
C ASN A 8 1.06 17.15 18.39
N LYS A 9 0.61 18.41 18.24
CA LYS A 9 1.45 19.55 17.80
C LYS A 9 2.70 19.78 18.67
N LYS A 10 2.79 19.19 19.86
CA LYS A 10 3.94 19.24 20.77
C LYS A 10 4.81 17.97 20.69
N GLY A 11 4.51 17.05 19.80
CA GLY A 11 5.30 15.81 19.60
C GLY A 11 5.03 14.70 20.62
N SER A 12 4.08 14.87 21.54
CA SER A 12 3.69 13.80 22.47
C SER A 12 2.90 12.69 21.75
N ILE A 13 3.10 11.47 22.20
CA ILE A 13 2.54 10.27 21.59
C ILE A 13 1.24 9.88 22.31
N ASN A 14 0.17 9.67 21.55
CA ASN A 14 -1.05 9.05 22.06
C ASN A 14 -0.98 7.53 21.94
N PHE A 15 -0.82 6.82 23.04
CA PHE A 15 -0.71 5.36 23.04
C PHE A 15 -1.99 4.66 22.60
N ALA A 16 -3.17 5.25 22.82
CA ALA A 16 -4.43 4.70 22.35
C ALA A 16 -4.49 4.67 20.80
N ASP A 17 -3.99 5.73 20.15
CA ASP A 17 -3.90 5.76 18.68
C ASP A 17 -2.87 4.77 18.14
N ILE A 18 -1.74 4.59 18.85
CA ILE A 18 -0.77 3.55 18.50
C ILE A 18 -1.40 2.16 18.58
N SER A 19 -2.20 1.89 19.62
CA SER A 19 -2.86 0.60 19.78
C SER A 19 -3.82 0.27 18.63
N ARG A 20 -4.43 1.30 18.02
CA ARG A 20 -5.27 1.14 16.81
C ARG A 20 -4.45 0.57 15.63
N GLY A 21 -3.21 1.02 15.46
CA GLY A 21 -2.31 0.49 14.42
C GLY A 21 -1.95 -0.99 14.62
N GLN A 22 -2.10 -1.51 15.83
CA GLN A 22 -1.85 -2.92 16.14
C GLN A 22 -3.05 -3.83 15.86
N TYR A 23 -4.23 -3.26 15.65
CA TYR A 23 -5.44 -4.03 15.36
C TYR A 23 -5.29 -4.84 14.07
N GLY A 24 -4.73 -4.24 13.01
CA GLY A 24 -4.51 -4.91 11.73
C GLY A 24 -3.79 -6.25 11.88
N PRO A 25 -2.55 -6.29 12.38
CA PRO A 25 -1.79 -7.54 12.51
C PRO A 25 -2.33 -8.48 13.60
N ARG A 26 -3.07 -8.00 14.60
CA ARG A 26 -3.59 -8.85 15.70
C ARG A 26 -4.91 -9.51 15.36
N GLU A 27 -5.83 -8.79 14.69
CA GLU A 27 -7.21 -9.22 14.48
C GLU A 27 -7.66 -9.04 13.03
N GLY A 28 -7.40 -7.85 12.47
CA GLY A 28 -7.98 -7.43 11.19
C GLY A 28 -7.55 -8.32 10.03
N LEU A 29 -6.26 -8.65 9.95
CA LEU A 29 -5.74 -9.49 8.86
C LEU A 29 -6.35 -10.88 8.88
N ASP A 30 -6.44 -11.52 10.04
CA ASP A 30 -7.00 -12.88 10.15
C ASP A 30 -8.47 -12.91 9.72
N ARG A 31 -9.22 -11.85 10.04
CA ARG A 31 -10.62 -11.70 9.58
C ARG A 31 -10.70 -11.51 8.08
N CYS A 32 -9.83 -10.65 7.52
CA CYS A 32 -9.78 -10.39 6.08
C CYS A 32 -9.43 -11.68 5.30
N LEU A 33 -8.37 -12.39 5.70
CA LEU A 33 -7.96 -13.64 5.06
C LEU A 33 -9.03 -14.73 5.13
N ARG A 34 -9.75 -14.81 6.27
CA ARG A 34 -10.87 -15.74 6.39
C ARG A 34 -11.96 -15.43 5.38
N VAL A 35 -12.39 -14.17 5.25
CA VAL A 35 -13.44 -13.78 4.30
C VAL A 35 -12.98 -14.02 2.86
N LEU A 36 -11.76 -13.65 2.50
CA LEU A 36 -11.22 -13.92 1.16
C LEU A 36 -11.21 -15.41 0.84
N LYS A 37 -10.85 -16.24 1.81
CA LYS A 37 -10.87 -17.70 1.66
C LYS A 37 -12.28 -18.26 1.50
N GLU A 38 -13.22 -17.82 2.33
CA GLU A 38 -14.63 -18.21 2.26
C GLU A 38 -15.27 -17.85 0.91
N GLN A 39 -14.88 -16.72 0.35
CA GLN A 39 -15.35 -16.23 -0.95
C GLN A 39 -14.54 -16.75 -2.14
N GLY A 40 -13.47 -17.51 -1.93
CA GLY A 40 -12.59 -18.00 -2.99
C GLY A 40 -11.86 -16.89 -3.74
N VAL A 41 -11.67 -15.71 -3.13
CA VAL A 41 -11.06 -14.54 -3.75
C VAL A 41 -9.56 -14.49 -3.46
N ARG A 42 -8.74 -14.25 -4.48
CA ARG A 42 -7.33 -13.91 -4.35
C ARG A 42 -7.14 -12.42 -4.52
N SER A 43 -6.27 -11.85 -3.70
CA SER A 43 -6.00 -10.41 -3.67
C SER A 43 -4.50 -10.14 -3.70
N THR A 44 -4.14 -8.91 -4.04
CA THR A 44 -2.78 -8.40 -3.87
C THR A 44 -2.73 -7.57 -2.59
N PHE A 45 -1.79 -7.89 -1.72
CA PHE A 45 -1.49 -7.12 -0.53
C PHE A 45 -0.27 -6.24 -0.79
N PHE A 46 -0.48 -4.94 -0.89
CA PHE A 46 0.61 -3.97 -1.00
C PHE A 46 1.15 -3.67 0.41
N VAL A 47 2.33 -4.21 0.72
CA VAL A 47 2.88 -4.23 2.07
C VAL A 47 4.08 -3.30 2.19
N PRO A 48 4.06 -2.33 3.13
CA PRO A 48 5.26 -1.55 3.46
C PRO A 48 6.37 -2.45 4.04
N GLY A 49 7.61 -2.24 3.61
CA GLY A 49 8.74 -3.05 4.05
C GLY A 49 8.90 -3.11 5.57
N ALA A 50 8.68 -2.00 6.27
CA ALA A 50 8.74 -1.94 7.73
C ALA A 50 7.64 -2.77 8.43
N VAL A 51 6.48 -2.93 7.78
CA VAL A 51 5.41 -3.81 8.29
C VAL A 51 5.84 -5.27 8.15
N ALA A 52 6.43 -5.64 7.02
CA ALA A 52 6.96 -7.00 6.82
C ALA A 52 8.13 -7.31 7.76
N GLU A 53 8.97 -6.32 8.06
CA GLU A 53 10.07 -6.46 9.04
C GLU A 53 9.54 -6.69 10.46
N GLN A 54 8.46 -6.00 10.83
CA GLN A 54 7.85 -6.08 12.16
C GLN A 54 6.94 -7.31 12.36
N TYR A 55 6.25 -7.73 11.29
CA TYR A 55 5.26 -8.81 11.33
C TYR A 55 5.49 -9.85 10.21
N PRO A 56 6.68 -10.47 10.15
CA PRO A 56 7.02 -11.40 9.06
C PRO A 56 6.06 -12.59 8.99
N ASP A 57 5.63 -13.11 10.14
CA ASP A 57 4.70 -14.25 10.20
C ASP A 57 3.33 -13.91 9.59
N LYS A 58 2.86 -12.68 9.77
CA LYS A 58 1.61 -12.21 9.19
C LYS A 58 1.69 -12.08 7.66
N VAL A 59 2.83 -11.61 7.16
CA VAL A 59 3.07 -11.57 5.70
C VAL A 59 3.21 -12.99 5.14
N ALA A 60 3.88 -13.90 5.86
CA ALA A 60 3.96 -15.32 5.47
C ALA A 60 2.57 -15.98 5.42
N GLN A 61 1.66 -15.62 6.34
CA GLN A 61 0.27 -16.10 6.32
C GLN A 61 -0.47 -15.65 5.03
N ILE A 62 -0.32 -14.38 4.61
CA ILE A 62 -0.87 -13.88 3.34
C ILE A 62 -0.38 -14.73 2.16
N VAL A 63 0.92 -15.02 2.14
CA VAL A 63 1.55 -15.85 1.10
C VAL A 63 1.04 -17.28 1.12
N ALA A 64 0.91 -17.89 2.30
CA ALA A 64 0.42 -19.25 2.47
C ALA A 64 -1.02 -19.43 1.99
N ASP A 65 -1.86 -18.39 2.13
CA ASP A 65 -3.22 -18.37 1.61
C ASP A 65 -3.28 -18.09 0.09
N GLY A 66 -2.13 -17.96 -0.57
CA GLY A 66 -2.00 -17.83 -2.02
C GLY A 66 -2.26 -16.45 -2.58
N HIS A 67 -2.17 -15.42 -1.75
CA HIS A 67 -2.28 -14.02 -2.19
C HIS A 67 -0.95 -13.48 -2.72
N GLU A 68 -1.02 -12.42 -3.50
CA GLU A 68 0.13 -11.71 -4.01
C GLU A 68 0.64 -10.68 -3.00
N ILE A 69 1.97 -10.47 -2.97
CA ILE A 69 2.60 -9.39 -2.24
C ILE A 69 3.12 -8.35 -3.24
N GLY A 70 2.70 -7.09 -3.05
CA GLY A 70 3.17 -5.93 -3.81
C GLY A 70 3.94 -4.94 -2.93
N TYR A 71 4.72 -4.06 -3.56
CA TYR A 71 5.48 -3.00 -2.91
C TYR A 71 4.61 -1.79 -2.55
N HIS A 72 4.81 -1.25 -1.33
CA HIS A 72 4.09 -0.07 -0.82
C HIS A 72 4.98 0.83 0.05
N GLY A 73 6.15 1.21 -0.47
CA GLY A 73 7.12 1.96 0.31
C GLY A 73 7.80 1.14 1.39
N TYR A 74 8.66 1.79 2.19
CA TYR A 74 9.25 1.17 3.36
C TYR A 74 8.45 1.50 4.64
N ARG A 75 8.23 2.79 4.95
CA ARG A 75 7.45 3.28 6.10
C ARG A 75 6.18 4.01 5.69
N HIS A 76 5.64 3.68 4.52
CA HIS A 76 4.49 4.36 3.94
C HIS A 76 4.79 5.85 3.68
N GLU A 77 5.91 6.12 3.01
CA GLU A 77 6.34 7.46 2.64
C GLU A 77 5.36 8.09 1.65
N SER A 78 4.90 9.30 1.95
CA SER A 78 3.92 10.01 1.14
C SER A 78 4.31 11.49 0.94
N GLU A 79 5.60 11.77 0.91
CA GLU A 79 6.11 13.13 0.72
C GLU A 79 6.29 13.44 -0.75
N ILE A 80 5.78 14.59 -1.19
CA ILE A 80 6.03 15.12 -2.53
C ILE A 80 7.45 15.72 -2.57
N GLY A 81 8.18 15.49 -3.66
CA GLY A 81 9.56 15.96 -3.81
C GLY A 81 10.61 15.07 -3.15
N TYR A 82 10.26 13.83 -2.89
CA TYR A 82 11.14 12.81 -2.33
C TYR A 82 12.32 12.51 -3.29
N PRO A 83 13.58 12.51 -2.82
CA PRO A 83 14.74 12.27 -3.69
C PRO A 83 14.77 10.84 -4.23
N ILE A 84 15.21 10.67 -5.49
CA ILE A 84 15.28 9.36 -6.14
C ILE A 84 16.19 8.38 -5.39
N GLU A 85 17.29 8.84 -4.84
CA GLU A 85 18.25 8.01 -4.08
C GLU A 85 17.58 7.41 -2.85
N LYS A 86 16.70 8.18 -2.22
CA LYS A 86 15.96 7.73 -1.04
C LYS A 86 14.86 6.74 -1.41
N GLU A 87 14.23 6.91 -2.56
CA GLU A 87 13.26 5.95 -3.07
C GLU A 87 13.94 4.62 -3.42
N ILE A 88 15.10 4.68 -4.08
CA ILE A 88 15.92 3.50 -4.37
C ILE A 88 16.30 2.76 -3.07
N GLU A 89 16.82 3.47 -2.07
CA GLU A 89 17.17 2.88 -0.76
C GLU A 89 15.98 2.16 -0.11
N ASN A 90 14.81 2.80 -0.12
CA ASN A 90 13.59 2.22 0.44
C ASN A 90 13.10 1.00 -0.35
N MET A 91 13.20 1.05 -1.69
CA MET A 91 12.87 -0.08 -2.55
C MET A 91 13.81 -1.27 -2.29
N ASP A 92 15.13 -1.03 -2.29
CA ASP A 92 16.13 -2.08 -2.04
C ASP A 92 15.88 -2.77 -0.70
N LYS A 93 15.62 -1.98 0.34
CA LYS A 93 15.34 -2.51 1.67
C LYS A 93 14.05 -3.30 1.71
N SER A 94 12.97 -2.77 1.14
CA SER A 94 11.65 -3.39 1.16
C SER A 94 11.61 -4.66 0.32
N GLU A 95 12.14 -4.62 -0.90
CA GLU A 95 12.21 -5.78 -1.79
C GLU A 95 12.96 -6.93 -1.12
N LYS A 96 14.13 -6.65 -0.55
CA LYS A 96 14.92 -7.66 0.17
C LYS A 96 14.13 -8.37 1.27
N ILE A 97 13.31 -7.62 2.02
CA ILE A 97 12.48 -8.17 3.11
C ILE A 97 11.30 -8.94 2.54
N LEU A 98 10.55 -8.32 1.62
CA LEU A 98 9.34 -8.88 1.06
C LEU A 98 9.62 -10.13 0.22
N GLU A 99 10.62 -10.09 -0.66
CA GLU A 99 10.99 -11.23 -1.52
C GLU A 99 11.51 -12.43 -0.71
N LYS A 100 12.19 -12.18 0.41
CA LYS A 100 12.62 -13.25 1.33
C LYS A 100 11.41 -14.01 1.91
N ILE A 101 10.33 -13.31 2.25
CA ILE A 101 9.11 -13.92 2.80
C ILE A 101 8.26 -14.51 1.68
N TYR A 102 8.11 -13.80 0.59
CA TYR A 102 7.26 -14.18 -0.54
C TYR A 102 7.83 -15.34 -1.35
N GLY A 103 9.15 -15.51 -1.37
CA GLY A 103 9.83 -16.53 -2.18
C GLY A 103 9.85 -16.22 -3.67
N LYS A 104 9.45 -15.05 -4.09
CA LYS A 104 9.36 -14.58 -5.49
C LYS A 104 9.73 -13.11 -5.57
N LYS A 105 10.03 -12.64 -6.80
CA LYS A 105 10.19 -11.21 -7.08
C LYS A 105 8.89 -10.46 -6.86
N ILE A 106 9.00 -9.26 -6.30
CA ILE A 106 7.91 -8.29 -6.25
C ILE A 106 7.74 -7.70 -7.64
N VAL A 107 6.51 -7.73 -8.16
CA VAL A 107 6.21 -7.27 -9.53
C VAL A 107 5.09 -6.22 -9.56
N GLY A 108 4.42 -5.99 -8.45
CA GLY A 108 3.34 -5.01 -8.30
C GLY A 108 3.75 -3.84 -7.42
N HIS A 109 3.41 -2.63 -7.84
CA HIS A 109 3.66 -1.38 -7.14
C HIS A 109 2.37 -0.64 -6.83
N ARG A 110 2.26 -0.07 -5.64
CA ARG A 110 1.26 0.95 -5.28
C ARG A 110 1.93 2.07 -4.50
N GLY A 111 1.79 3.31 -4.98
CA GLY A 111 2.31 4.48 -4.28
C GLY A 111 1.57 4.74 -2.97
N CYS A 112 2.29 5.08 -1.91
CA CYS A 112 1.70 5.44 -0.62
C CYS A 112 0.79 6.67 -0.77
N ASN A 113 -0.46 6.59 -0.30
CA ASN A 113 -1.47 7.64 -0.50
C ASN A 113 -1.68 8.03 -1.97
N ASN A 114 -1.41 7.13 -2.92
CA ASN A 114 -1.40 7.41 -4.36
C ASN A 114 -0.47 8.58 -4.75
N ILE A 115 0.63 8.75 -4.02
CA ILE A 115 1.67 9.74 -4.32
C ILE A 115 2.85 9.01 -4.96
N ILE A 116 3.30 9.52 -6.10
CA ILE A 116 4.51 9.12 -6.80
C ILE A 116 5.31 10.35 -7.22
N GLN A 117 6.58 10.14 -7.49
CA GLN A 117 7.46 11.19 -8.01
C GLN A 117 7.51 11.11 -9.55
N PRO A 118 7.94 12.17 -10.23
CA PRO A 118 8.02 12.17 -11.71
C PRO A 118 8.87 11.03 -12.29
N TYR A 119 9.84 10.52 -11.52
CA TYR A 119 10.75 9.45 -11.93
C TYR A 119 10.27 8.03 -11.50
N THR A 120 9.25 7.92 -10.64
CA THR A 120 8.85 6.62 -10.03
C THR A 120 8.49 5.59 -11.10
N MET A 121 7.76 5.96 -12.14
CA MET A 121 7.31 5.02 -13.18
C MET A 121 8.49 4.44 -13.97
N ASP A 122 9.48 5.26 -14.30
CA ASP A 122 10.71 4.81 -14.99
C ASP A 122 11.56 3.96 -14.05
N LEU A 123 11.63 4.32 -12.76
CA LEU A 123 12.36 3.56 -11.74
C LEU A 123 11.78 2.15 -11.57
N ILE A 124 10.47 2.00 -11.35
CA ILE A 124 9.86 0.67 -11.17
C ILE A 124 9.95 -0.18 -12.44
N ARG A 125 9.82 0.44 -13.64
CA ARG A 125 10.03 -0.24 -14.91
C ARG A 125 11.45 -0.80 -15.02
N SER A 126 12.46 0.01 -14.72
CA SER A 126 13.88 -0.40 -14.77
C SER A 126 14.19 -1.55 -13.79
N ARG A 127 13.45 -1.65 -12.69
CA ARG A 127 13.57 -2.73 -11.69
C ARG A 127 12.80 -3.99 -12.06
N GLY A 128 12.05 -3.97 -13.19
CA GLY A 128 11.33 -5.13 -13.71
C GLY A 128 9.95 -5.35 -13.11
N TYR A 129 9.36 -4.34 -12.50
CA TYR A 129 7.95 -4.39 -12.13
C TYR A 129 7.06 -4.58 -13.36
N LYS A 130 5.95 -5.27 -13.18
CA LYS A 130 5.00 -5.59 -14.25
C LYS A 130 3.82 -4.64 -14.28
N TYR A 131 3.44 -4.13 -13.11
CA TYR A 131 2.34 -3.19 -13.01
C TYR A 131 2.50 -2.19 -11.87
N SER A 132 1.84 -1.07 -12.05
CA SER A 132 1.59 -0.05 -11.04
C SER A 132 0.09 0.12 -10.84
N SER A 133 -0.33 0.66 -9.69
CA SER A 133 -1.72 0.98 -9.40
C SER A 133 -1.77 2.27 -8.60
N VAL A 134 -1.76 3.41 -9.31
CA VAL A 134 -1.62 4.73 -8.66
C VAL A 134 -2.24 5.88 -9.46
N MET A 135 -2.37 5.75 -10.81
CA MET A 135 -2.96 6.78 -11.66
C MET A 135 -4.49 6.83 -11.48
N LYS A 136 -5.07 7.97 -11.87
CA LYS A 136 -6.49 8.27 -11.69
C LYS A 136 -7.12 8.83 -12.98
N ASP A 137 -6.50 8.54 -14.11
CA ASP A 137 -6.84 9.14 -15.39
C ASP A 137 -7.78 8.28 -16.25
N ARG A 138 -8.08 7.04 -15.81
CA ARG A 138 -8.91 6.08 -16.56
C ARG A 138 -9.61 5.09 -15.63
N ASP A 139 -10.68 4.47 -16.15
CA ASP A 139 -11.45 3.44 -15.45
C ASP A 139 -10.98 2.00 -15.78
N TRP A 140 -10.03 1.84 -16.69
CA TRP A 140 -9.53 0.52 -17.13
C TRP A 140 -8.01 0.46 -17.16
N ALA A 141 -7.49 -0.75 -17.03
CA ALA A 141 -6.07 -1.03 -17.13
C ALA A 141 -5.52 -0.66 -18.51
N TYR A 142 -4.30 -0.12 -18.55
CA TYR A 142 -3.63 0.26 -19.79
C TYR A 142 -2.11 0.06 -19.70
N ILE A 143 -1.44 0.07 -20.86
CA ILE A 143 0.02 0.11 -20.90
C ILE A 143 0.46 1.56 -20.67
N TYR A 144 1.22 1.77 -19.60
CA TYR A 144 1.81 3.08 -19.31
C TYR A 144 2.82 3.46 -20.40
N PRO A 145 2.82 4.71 -20.90
CA PRO A 145 3.71 5.15 -21.98
C PRO A 145 5.15 4.75 -21.74
N ALA A 146 5.80 4.22 -22.77
CA ALA A 146 7.18 3.75 -22.76
C ALA A 146 7.92 4.29 -23.97
N LYS A 147 9.24 4.48 -23.84
CA LYS A 147 10.12 4.76 -24.95
C LYS A 147 10.38 3.48 -25.75
N GLU A 148 10.87 3.63 -26.96
CA GLU A 148 11.26 2.48 -27.78
C GLU A 148 12.29 1.59 -27.05
N GLY A 149 12.04 0.29 -27.02
CA GLY A 149 12.90 -0.69 -26.34
C GLY A 149 12.67 -0.85 -24.84
N GLU A 150 11.84 -0.03 -24.19
CA GLU A 150 11.51 -0.20 -22.79
C GLU A 150 10.48 -1.33 -22.56
N ALA A 151 10.62 -2.03 -21.43
CA ALA A 151 9.66 -3.07 -21.05
C ALA A 151 8.26 -2.47 -20.81
N PRO A 152 7.19 -3.18 -21.18
CA PRO A 152 5.84 -2.72 -20.89
C PRO A 152 5.58 -2.70 -19.38
N LEU A 153 4.92 -1.65 -18.91
CA LEU A 153 4.44 -1.51 -17.53
C LEU A 153 2.93 -1.28 -17.59
N VAL A 154 2.16 -2.16 -16.95
CA VAL A 154 0.71 -2.01 -16.88
C VAL A 154 0.36 -1.03 -15.77
N GLU A 155 -0.54 -0.10 -16.05
CA GLU A 155 -1.17 0.71 -15.01
C GLU A 155 -2.58 0.19 -14.73
N LEU A 156 -2.86 -0.03 -13.45
CA LEU A 156 -4.18 -0.37 -12.93
C LEU A 156 -4.71 0.86 -12.19
N PRO A 157 -5.47 1.73 -12.85
CA PRO A 157 -5.93 2.97 -12.25
C PRO A 157 -6.73 2.73 -10.97
N THR A 158 -6.66 3.69 -10.06
CA THR A 158 -7.38 3.66 -8.80
C THR A 158 -8.05 4.99 -8.54
N GLU A 159 -9.22 4.97 -7.94
CA GLU A 159 -9.97 6.16 -7.58
C GLU A 159 -10.42 6.08 -6.12
N HIS A 160 -10.51 7.24 -5.46
CA HIS A 160 -10.95 7.31 -4.06
C HIS A 160 -12.37 6.78 -3.84
N THR A 161 -13.21 6.85 -4.85
CA THR A 161 -14.58 6.28 -4.80
C THR A 161 -14.61 4.76 -4.76
N LEU A 162 -13.49 4.10 -5.12
CA LEU A 162 -13.30 2.65 -5.02
C LEU A 162 -12.58 2.24 -3.74
N ASP A 163 -12.21 3.21 -2.89
CA ASP A 163 -11.50 2.99 -1.64
C ASP A 163 -12.49 3.04 -0.48
N ASP A 164 -12.62 1.95 0.24
CA ASP A 164 -13.49 1.81 1.40
C ASP A 164 -13.12 2.79 2.54
N THR A 165 -11.86 3.24 2.59
CA THR A 165 -11.41 4.30 3.51
C THR A 165 -12.25 5.57 3.36
N THR A 166 -12.67 5.90 2.14
CA THR A 166 -13.51 7.07 1.85
C THR A 166 -14.86 7.00 2.55
N TYR A 167 -15.40 5.81 2.72
CA TYR A 167 -16.73 5.57 3.28
C TYR A 167 -16.71 5.22 4.77
N PHE A 168 -15.73 4.45 5.21
CA PHE A 168 -15.72 3.86 6.55
C PHE A 168 -14.69 4.48 7.50
N TYR A 169 -13.70 5.24 6.97
CA TYR A 169 -12.68 5.86 7.82
C TYR A 169 -13.24 7.08 8.53
N PHE A 170 -13.28 7.00 9.86
CA PHE A 170 -13.67 8.13 10.72
C PHE A 170 -12.43 8.96 11.09
N THR A 171 -12.46 10.27 10.82
CA THR A 171 -11.44 11.19 11.27
C THR A 171 -12.01 12.27 12.20
N TYR A 172 -11.32 12.53 13.30
CA TYR A 172 -11.63 13.63 14.21
C TYR A 172 -11.14 14.99 13.72
N SER A 173 -10.74 15.12 12.47
CA SER A 173 -10.35 16.41 11.92
C SER A 173 -11.54 17.36 11.88
N GLN A 174 -11.45 18.48 12.58
CA GLN A 174 -12.48 19.54 12.57
C GLN A 174 -12.71 20.15 11.17
N ILE A 175 -11.78 19.92 10.24
CA ILE A 175 -11.82 20.47 8.87
C ILE A 175 -12.55 19.54 7.92
N ILE A 176 -12.63 18.24 8.23
CA ILE A 176 -13.28 17.24 7.39
C ILE A 176 -14.34 16.52 8.22
N ASN A 177 -15.44 17.20 8.42
CA ASN A 177 -16.66 16.61 8.94
C ASN A 177 -17.30 15.77 7.81
N LYS A 178 -16.65 14.72 7.35
CA LYS A 178 -17.27 13.76 6.47
C LYS A 178 -18.00 12.75 7.34
N SER A 179 -19.30 12.80 7.25
CA SER A 179 -20.17 11.75 7.77
C SER A 179 -19.75 10.42 7.15
N ASN A 180 -19.52 9.44 7.97
CA ASN A 180 -19.36 8.08 7.48
C ASN A 180 -20.66 7.65 6.81
N TYR A 181 -20.55 7.16 5.60
CA TYR A 181 -21.64 6.46 4.98
C TYR A 181 -21.83 5.13 5.71
N THR A 182 -23.06 4.77 5.95
CA THR A 182 -23.40 3.42 6.43
C THR A 182 -23.32 2.45 5.26
N SER A 183 -23.22 1.16 5.56
CA SER A 183 -23.22 0.10 4.54
C SER A 183 -24.45 0.11 3.61
N GLU A 184 -25.48 0.88 3.93
CA GLU A 184 -26.66 1.07 3.08
C GLU A 184 -26.42 1.98 1.87
N TYR A 185 -25.29 2.72 1.87
CA TYR A 185 -24.92 3.66 0.80
C TYR A 185 -23.69 3.21 -0.02
N VAL A 186 -23.20 1.99 0.20
CA VAL A 186 -22.02 1.44 -0.48
C VAL A 186 -22.40 0.23 -1.34
#